data_cf412643807086f55bcc204906587ca8
#
_entry.id   cf412643807086f55bcc204906587ca8
#
_cell.length_a   1.000
_cell.length_b   1.000
_cell.length_c   1.000
_cell.angle_alpha   90.00
_cell.angle_beta   90.00
_cell.angle_gamma   90.00
#
_symmetry.space_group_name_H-M   'P 1'
#
loop_
_entity.id
_entity.type
_entity.pdbx_description
1 polymer ?
#
loop_
_entity_poly.entity_id
_entity_poly.type
_entity_poly.pdbx_seq_one_letter_code
_entity_poly.pdbx_strand_id
1 'polypeptide(L)'
;HQSYTHKILSGRKKDFAGLRSFGGIAGFPKRNESPCDAFNTGHSSTSISAGLGMATARDLRGEQHAVISVIGDGALTGGMAYEALNNAGRMKSNFIIVLNDNRMSISENVGGMSAYLNSIRTSAGYNRLKENVAEALFAIPGIGKHMVESLRTTKNGIKQLFVPGMFFENLGVTYLGPVDGHDIKKLMRVFEEARRLPRAVLVHVITEKGKGY
;
A
#
# COMPACT_ATOMS: atom_id res chain seq x y z
N HIS A 1 3.99 -9.92 9.19
CA HIS A 1 4.07 -11.26 9.78
C HIS A 1 4.03 -12.40 8.75
N GLN A 2 3.67 -12.17 7.51
CA GLN A 2 3.59 -13.19 6.44
C GLN A 2 4.98 -13.40 5.81
N SER A 3 5.96 -13.80 6.62
CA SER A 3 7.36 -13.89 6.20
C SER A 3 7.78 -15.28 5.68
N TYR A 4 6.92 -16.30 5.79
CA TYR A 4 7.32 -17.66 5.44
C TYR A 4 7.57 -17.83 3.94
N THR A 5 6.69 -17.29 3.12
CA THR A 5 6.89 -17.27 1.66
C THR A 5 8.17 -16.54 1.29
N HIS A 6 8.44 -15.39 1.92
CA HIS A 6 9.68 -14.63 1.73
C HIS A 6 10.91 -15.48 2.09
N LYS A 7 10.89 -16.18 3.23
CA LYS A 7 11.97 -17.07 3.63
C LYS A 7 12.21 -18.22 2.64
N ILE A 8 11.13 -18.83 2.15
CA ILE A 8 11.21 -19.89 1.14
C ILE A 8 11.85 -19.36 -0.15
N LEU A 9 11.37 -18.21 -0.65
CA LEU A 9 11.88 -17.59 -1.88
C LEU A 9 13.31 -17.07 -1.75
N SER A 10 13.75 -16.73 -0.54
CA SER A 10 15.13 -16.32 -0.23
C SER A 10 16.07 -17.49 0.14
N GLY A 11 15.69 -18.73 -0.21
CA GLY A 11 16.55 -19.90 -0.16
C GLY A 11 16.50 -20.73 1.14
N ARG A 12 15.70 -20.32 2.13
CA ARG A 12 15.64 -20.95 3.47
C ARG A 12 14.60 -22.09 3.60
N LYS A 13 14.10 -22.64 2.48
CA LYS A 13 13.08 -23.71 2.50
C LYS A 13 13.55 -24.93 3.31
N LYS A 14 14.84 -25.29 3.21
CA LYS A 14 15.42 -26.46 3.89
C LYS A 14 15.46 -26.30 5.41
N ASP A 15 15.49 -25.07 5.91
CA ASP A 15 15.66 -24.75 7.32
C ASP A 15 14.32 -24.73 8.08
N PHE A 16 13.20 -24.96 7.37
CA PHE A 16 11.87 -24.89 7.96
C PHE A 16 11.60 -25.95 9.04
N ALA A 17 12.32 -27.07 9.05
CA ALA A 17 12.26 -28.04 10.14
C ALA A 17 12.63 -27.44 11.51
N GLY A 18 13.51 -26.41 11.51
CA GLY A 18 13.92 -25.66 12.69
C GLY A 18 13.18 -24.34 12.89
N LEU A 19 12.09 -24.08 12.16
CA LEU A 19 11.35 -22.81 12.27
C LEU A 19 10.85 -22.59 13.71
N ARG A 20 11.19 -21.41 14.30
CA ARG A 20 10.85 -21.01 15.67
C ARG A 20 11.45 -21.91 16.77
N SER A 21 12.37 -22.81 16.44
CA SER A 21 13.10 -23.62 17.42
C SER A 21 14.38 -22.89 17.86
N PHE A 22 14.91 -23.25 19.03
CA PHE A 22 16.19 -22.75 19.49
C PHE A 22 17.31 -23.19 18.51
N GLY A 23 18.13 -22.23 18.09
CA GLY A 23 19.15 -22.45 17.07
C GLY A 23 18.65 -22.58 15.62
N GLY A 24 17.33 -22.56 15.40
CA GLY A 24 16.72 -22.57 14.07
C GLY A 24 16.40 -21.17 13.54
N ILE A 25 15.69 -21.11 12.41
CA ILE A 25 15.28 -19.84 11.81
C ILE A 25 14.12 -19.19 12.56
N ALA A 26 14.16 -17.85 12.65
CA ALA A 26 13.11 -17.07 13.31
C ALA A 26 11.78 -17.10 12.54
N GLY A 27 10.69 -16.92 13.24
CA GLY A 27 9.35 -16.76 12.63
C GLY A 27 9.13 -15.43 11.91
N PHE A 28 10.12 -14.52 11.91
CA PHE A 28 10.08 -13.17 11.33
C PHE A 28 11.36 -12.90 10.56
N PRO A 29 11.37 -11.88 9.65
CA PRO A 29 12.60 -11.43 9.01
C PRO A 29 13.69 -11.06 10.03
N LYS A 30 14.92 -11.50 9.78
CA LYS A 30 16.09 -11.23 10.60
C LYS A 30 17.31 -10.96 9.72
N ARG A 31 17.94 -9.79 9.87
CA ARG A 31 19.09 -9.36 9.06
C ARG A 31 20.28 -10.29 9.14
N ASN A 32 20.43 -11.00 10.25
CA ASN A 32 21.51 -11.98 10.43
C ASN A 32 21.23 -13.35 9.79
N GLU A 33 20.02 -13.59 9.29
CA GLU A 33 19.69 -14.85 8.61
C GLU A 33 19.86 -14.78 7.09
N SER A 34 19.63 -13.60 6.49
CA SER A 34 19.69 -13.44 5.05
C SER A 34 19.92 -11.98 4.65
N PRO A 35 20.73 -11.73 3.60
CA PRO A 35 20.85 -10.39 3.01
C PRO A 35 19.51 -9.88 2.39
N CYS A 36 18.56 -10.79 2.16
CA CYS A 36 17.20 -10.43 1.69
C CYS A 36 16.30 -9.89 2.82
N ASP A 37 16.73 -9.95 4.08
CA ASP A 37 15.98 -9.44 5.22
C ASP A 37 16.44 -8.02 5.56
N ALA A 38 15.75 -7.02 5.02
CA ALA A 38 16.14 -5.62 5.16
C ALA A 38 16.01 -5.08 6.60
N PHE A 39 15.16 -5.68 7.44
CA PHE A 39 14.88 -5.21 8.79
C PHE A 39 14.51 -6.35 9.75
N ASN A 40 14.86 -6.21 11.03
CA ASN A 40 14.43 -7.14 12.07
C ASN A 40 12.99 -6.81 12.47
N THR A 41 12.05 -7.69 12.20
CA THR A 41 10.64 -7.50 12.54
C THR A 41 10.21 -8.45 13.68
N GLY A 42 9.06 -8.14 14.26
CA GLY A 42 8.44 -8.92 15.35
C GLY A 42 7.14 -8.25 15.79
N HIS A 43 7.20 -6.96 16.14
CA HIS A 43 6.02 -6.16 16.43
C HIS A 43 5.25 -5.79 15.15
N SER A 44 3.93 -5.72 15.24
CA SER A 44 3.07 -5.22 14.18
C SER A 44 3.22 -3.70 14.03
N SER A 45 2.69 -3.15 12.94
CA SER A 45 2.52 -1.71 12.68
C SER A 45 3.83 -0.90 12.52
N THR A 46 5.00 -1.57 12.45
CA THR A 46 6.32 -0.90 12.42
C THR A 46 6.85 -0.65 11.01
N SER A 47 6.33 -1.33 9.99
CA SER A 47 6.94 -1.34 8.65
C SER A 47 6.97 0.03 7.97
N ILE A 48 5.93 0.84 8.11
CA ILE A 48 5.87 2.18 7.49
C ILE A 48 6.92 3.08 8.13
N SER A 49 7.01 3.09 9.47
CA SER A 49 7.97 3.90 10.20
C SER A 49 9.42 3.52 9.87
N ALA A 50 9.72 2.22 9.85
CA ALA A 50 11.04 1.72 9.47
C ALA A 50 11.39 2.08 8.02
N GLY A 51 10.45 1.87 7.08
CA GLY A 51 10.63 2.23 5.68
C GLY A 51 10.79 3.72 5.46
N LEU A 52 10.05 4.56 6.19
CA LEU A 52 10.20 6.02 6.16
C LEU A 52 11.63 6.43 6.56
N GLY A 53 12.17 5.84 7.64
CA GLY A 53 13.55 6.08 8.05
C GLY A 53 14.57 5.64 6.99
N MET A 54 14.35 4.48 6.36
CA MET A 54 15.21 3.99 5.25
C MET A 54 15.13 4.91 4.03
N ALA A 55 13.94 5.39 3.66
CA ALA A 55 13.75 6.31 2.53
C ALA A 55 14.44 7.65 2.81
N THR A 56 14.31 8.17 4.02
CA THR A 56 15.00 9.40 4.45
C THR A 56 16.52 9.22 4.41
N ALA A 57 17.04 8.09 4.90
CA ALA A 57 18.48 7.79 4.87
C ALA A 57 19.00 7.67 3.43
N ARG A 58 18.25 7.00 2.54
CA ARG A 58 18.55 6.92 1.11
C ARG A 58 18.69 8.30 0.49
N ASP A 59 17.73 9.19 0.77
CA ASP A 59 17.71 10.54 0.21
C ASP A 59 18.89 11.39 0.70
N LEU A 60 19.19 11.32 2.01
CA LEU A 60 20.34 12.00 2.62
C LEU A 60 21.68 11.53 2.04
N ARG A 61 21.75 10.26 1.61
CA ARG A 61 22.94 9.66 1.00
C ARG A 61 23.01 9.84 -0.51
N GLY A 62 21.97 10.43 -1.14
CA GLY A 62 21.87 10.56 -2.59
C GLY A 62 21.73 9.23 -3.35
N GLU A 63 21.30 8.18 -2.67
CA GLU A 63 21.09 6.86 -3.25
C GLU A 63 19.76 6.77 -4.00
N GLN A 64 19.62 5.82 -4.95
CA GLN A 64 18.47 5.75 -5.87
C GLN A 64 17.64 4.45 -5.75
N HIS A 65 17.89 3.61 -4.75
CA HIS A 65 17.13 2.38 -4.58
C HIS A 65 15.68 2.63 -4.12
N ALA A 66 14.78 1.73 -4.49
CA ALA A 66 13.39 1.79 -4.04
C ALA A 66 13.28 1.34 -2.57
N VAL A 67 12.44 2.02 -1.80
CA VAL A 67 12.06 1.61 -0.45
C VAL A 67 10.58 1.26 -0.46
N ILE A 68 10.27 0.02 -0.05
CA ILE A 68 8.91 -0.53 -0.07
C ILE A 68 8.57 -1.08 1.31
N SER A 69 7.52 -0.58 1.92
CA SER A 69 6.94 -1.11 3.16
C SER A 69 5.69 -1.90 2.85
N VAL A 70 5.57 -3.10 3.41
CA VAL A 70 4.35 -3.90 3.32
C VAL A 70 3.69 -3.93 4.68
N ILE A 71 2.40 -3.61 4.73
CA ILE A 71 1.59 -3.59 5.95
C ILE A 71 0.25 -4.27 5.71
N GLY A 72 -0.23 -5.06 6.67
CA GLY A 72 -1.58 -5.60 6.64
C GLY A 72 -2.61 -4.58 7.14
N ASP A 73 -3.87 -4.75 6.72
CA ASP A 73 -4.99 -3.90 7.11
C ASP A 73 -5.21 -3.88 8.65
N GLY A 74 -5.09 -5.03 9.32
CA GLY A 74 -5.12 -5.07 10.78
C GLY A 74 -3.94 -4.35 11.43
N ALA A 75 -2.73 -4.45 10.88
CA ALA A 75 -1.56 -3.74 11.39
C ALA A 75 -1.62 -2.23 11.12
N LEU A 76 -2.34 -1.79 10.08
CA LEU A 76 -2.55 -0.38 9.78
C LEU A 76 -3.36 0.34 10.87
N THR A 77 -4.11 -0.37 11.72
CA THR A 77 -4.86 0.23 12.84
C THR A 77 -3.98 0.69 13.99
N GLY A 78 -2.70 0.35 14.02
CA GLY A 78 -1.78 0.75 15.08
C GLY A 78 -1.34 2.22 14.98
N GLY A 79 -1.21 2.91 16.12
CA GLY A 79 -0.87 4.34 16.20
C GLY A 79 0.43 4.69 15.48
N MET A 80 1.47 3.86 15.60
CA MET A 80 2.75 4.05 14.92
C MET A 80 2.60 4.11 13.40
N ALA A 81 1.67 3.34 12.80
CA ALA A 81 1.41 3.38 11.37
C ALA A 81 0.82 4.73 10.96
N TYR A 82 -0.10 5.31 11.75
CA TYR A 82 -0.66 6.65 11.49
C TYR A 82 0.37 7.76 11.62
N GLU A 83 1.22 7.71 12.63
CA GLU A 83 2.31 8.67 12.82
C GLU A 83 3.26 8.63 11.61
N ALA A 84 3.61 7.44 11.16
CA ALA A 84 4.47 7.26 9.99
C ALA A 84 3.80 7.75 8.70
N LEU A 85 2.50 7.48 8.49
CA LEU A 85 1.76 7.99 7.33
C LEU A 85 1.68 9.52 7.34
N ASN A 86 1.44 10.13 8.48
CA ASN A 86 1.41 11.59 8.64
C ASN A 86 2.76 12.22 8.24
N ASN A 87 3.86 11.59 8.61
CA ASN A 87 5.19 12.05 8.22
C ASN A 87 5.51 11.74 6.74
N ALA A 88 5.11 10.57 6.23
CA ALA A 88 5.32 10.17 4.85
C ALA A 88 4.62 11.11 3.86
N GLY A 89 3.46 11.66 4.22
CA GLY A 89 2.73 12.62 3.38
C GLY A 89 3.50 13.90 3.03
N ARG A 90 4.58 14.21 3.75
CA ARG A 90 5.44 15.36 3.47
C ARG A 90 6.67 15.02 2.60
N MET A 91 6.90 13.76 2.28
CA MET A 91 8.04 13.34 1.45
C MET A 91 7.91 13.89 0.04
N LYS A 92 9.05 14.32 -0.50
CA LYS A 92 9.21 14.76 -1.91
C LYS A 92 10.00 13.75 -2.74
N SER A 93 10.18 12.55 -2.23
CA SER A 93 10.89 11.43 -2.84
C SER A 93 10.02 10.17 -2.82
N ASN A 94 10.34 9.21 -3.68
CA ASN A 94 9.57 7.97 -3.78
C ASN A 94 9.67 7.12 -2.51
N PHE A 95 8.52 6.76 -1.95
CA PHE A 95 8.37 5.78 -0.89
C PHE A 95 7.08 5.00 -1.12
N ILE A 96 7.16 3.69 -1.30
CA ILE A 96 6.00 2.86 -1.63
C ILE A 96 5.52 2.13 -0.37
N ILE A 97 4.23 2.28 -0.07
CA ILE A 97 3.54 1.58 1.01
C ILE A 97 2.54 0.64 0.38
N VAL A 98 2.71 -0.65 0.58
CA VAL A 98 1.77 -1.68 0.10
C VAL A 98 0.84 -2.06 1.24
N LEU A 99 -0.42 -1.67 1.13
CA LEU A 99 -1.47 -2.10 2.04
C LEU A 99 -2.06 -3.42 1.55
N ASN A 100 -1.72 -4.51 2.20
CA ASN A 100 -2.30 -5.83 1.94
C ASN A 100 -3.57 -5.99 2.76
N ASP A 101 -4.71 -5.85 2.10
CA ASP A 101 -6.03 -5.90 2.72
C ASP A 101 -6.72 -7.24 2.44
N ASN A 102 -6.82 -8.07 3.47
CA ASN A 102 -7.54 -9.35 3.43
C ASN A 102 -8.70 -9.42 4.43
N ARG A 103 -9.08 -8.29 5.05
CA ARG A 103 -10.13 -8.12 6.08
C ARG A 103 -9.85 -8.83 7.41
N MET A 104 -8.67 -9.41 7.58
CA MET A 104 -8.39 -10.26 8.72
C MET A 104 -7.07 -9.89 9.39
N SER A 105 -7.11 -9.86 10.70
CA SER A 105 -5.93 -10.01 11.56
C SER A 105 -5.88 -11.46 12.11
N ILE A 106 -5.99 -11.65 13.41
CA ILE A 106 -6.28 -12.96 14.01
C ILE A 106 -7.78 -13.28 13.84
N SER A 107 -8.64 -12.27 14.04
CA SER A 107 -10.07 -12.24 13.76
C SER A 107 -10.41 -11.18 12.73
N GLU A 108 -11.68 -10.94 12.43
CA GLU A 108 -12.11 -9.82 11.61
C GLU A 108 -11.65 -8.49 12.22
N ASN A 109 -11.26 -7.56 11.36
CA ASN A 109 -10.83 -6.24 11.80
C ASN A 109 -12.03 -5.41 12.24
N VAL A 110 -11.85 -4.63 13.32
CA VAL A 110 -12.86 -3.74 13.89
C VAL A 110 -12.38 -2.28 13.86
N GLY A 111 -13.32 -1.35 14.07
CA GLY A 111 -13.02 0.08 14.20
C GLY A 111 -13.15 0.88 12.90
N GLY A 112 -12.97 2.21 13.02
CA GLY A 112 -13.23 3.16 11.94
C GLY A 112 -12.38 2.95 10.69
N MET A 113 -11.12 2.55 10.83
CA MET A 113 -10.26 2.25 9.68
C MET A 113 -10.75 1.02 8.92
N SER A 114 -11.18 -0.02 9.64
CA SER A 114 -11.75 -1.21 9.00
C SER A 114 -13.04 -0.88 8.25
N ALA A 115 -13.92 -0.06 8.85
CA ALA A 115 -15.13 0.42 8.19
C ALA A 115 -14.80 1.25 6.94
N TYR A 116 -13.79 2.13 7.03
CA TYR A 116 -13.31 2.94 5.91
C TYR A 116 -12.77 2.07 4.76
N LEU A 117 -11.87 1.13 5.04
CA LEU A 117 -11.35 0.21 4.02
C LEU A 117 -12.46 -0.64 3.40
N ASN A 118 -13.45 -1.06 4.20
CA ASN A 118 -14.61 -1.77 3.69
C ASN A 118 -15.46 -0.91 2.73
N SER A 119 -15.66 0.37 3.04
CA SER A 119 -16.35 1.30 2.12
C SER A 119 -15.63 1.46 0.79
N ILE A 120 -14.29 1.53 0.79
CA ILE A 120 -13.49 1.57 -0.43
C ILE A 120 -13.69 0.31 -1.28
N ARG A 121 -13.68 -0.86 -0.67
CA ARG A 121 -13.87 -2.15 -1.37
C ARG A 121 -15.25 -2.27 -2.01
N THR A 122 -16.28 -1.86 -1.30
CA THR A 122 -17.67 -1.94 -1.78
C THR A 122 -17.98 -0.90 -2.85
N SER A 123 -17.18 0.17 -2.92
CA SER A 123 -17.27 1.22 -3.95
C SER A 123 -16.71 0.81 -5.32
N ALA A 124 -16.37 -0.46 -5.53
CA ALA A 124 -15.81 -0.96 -6.80
C ALA A 124 -16.69 -0.68 -8.04
N GLY A 125 -18.01 -0.47 -7.87
CA GLY A 125 -18.90 0.05 -8.91
C GLY A 125 -18.55 1.47 -9.37
N TYR A 126 -17.96 2.28 -8.50
CA TYR A 126 -17.54 3.65 -8.78
C TYR A 126 -16.28 3.73 -9.66
N ASN A 127 -15.35 2.79 -9.52
CA ASN A 127 -14.16 2.75 -10.38
C ASN A 127 -14.50 2.44 -11.84
N ARG A 128 -15.48 1.58 -12.10
CA ARG A 128 -16.04 1.38 -13.45
C ARG A 128 -16.76 2.63 -13.97
N LEU A 129 -17.47 3.34 -13.11
CA LEU A 129 -18.14 4.59 -13.47
C LEU A 129 -17.13 5.70 -13.80
N LYS A 130 -16.02 5.77 -13.08
CA LYS A 130 -14.93 6.74 -13.31
C LYS A 130 -14.21 6.50 -14.65
N GLU A 131 -13.92 5.25 -14.98
CA GLU A 131 -13.35 4.87 -16.28
C GLU A 131 -14.34 5.21 -17.41
N ASN A 132 -15.61 4.84 -17.27
CA ASN A 132 -16.66 5.12 -18.27
C ASN A 132 -16.99 6.61 -18.41
N VAL A 133 -16.97 7.39 -17.30
CA VAL A 133 -17.21 8.85 -17.33
C VAL A 133 -16.02 9.58 -17.91
N ALA A 134 -14.79 9.14 -17.64
CA ALA A 134 -13.60 9.73 -18.27
C ALA A 134 -13.60 9.46 -19.78
N GLU A 135 -13.88 8.24 -20.22
CA GLU A 135 -14.03 7.91 -21.65
C GLU A 135 -15.18 8.67 -22.32
N ALA A 136 -16.33 8.79 -21.66
CA ALA A 136 -17.47 9.55 -22.17
C ALA A 136 -17.20 11.05 -22.28
N LEU A 137 -16.43 11.64 -21.34
CA LEU A 137 -16.05 13.06 -21.38
C LEU A 137 -15.00 13.34 -22.49
N PHE A 138 -14.12 12.39 -22.78
CA PHE A 138 -13.19 12.51 -23.91
C PHE A 138 -13.85 12.28 -25.27
N ALA A 139 -15.00 11.61 -25.30
CA ALA A 139 -15.74 11.32 -26.55
C ALA A 139 -16.62 12.48 -27.04
N ILE A 140 -16.78 13.58 -26.29
CA ILE A 140 -17.60 14.74 -26.71
C ILE A 140 -16.72 15.77 -27.42
N PRO A 141 -16.80 15.94 -28.76
CA PRO A 141 -16.05 16.95 -29.47
C PRO A 141 -16.62 18.33 -29.15
N GLY A 142 -15.77 19.25 -28.62
CA GLY A 142 -16.14 20.67 -28.51
C GLY A 142 -16.23 21.27 -27.10
N ILE A 143 -15.87 20.56 -26.05
CA ILE A 143 -15.84 21.12 -24.70
C ILE A 143 -14.53 21.86 -24.49
N GLY A 144 -14.58 23.19 -24.61
CA GLY A 144 -13.43 24.09 -24.51
C GLY A 144 -12.78 24.10 -23.12
N LYS A 145 -11.50 24.48 -23.07
CA LYS A 145 -10.64 24.51 -21.88
C LYS A 145 -11.22 25.23 -20.65
N HIS A 146 -12.07 26.24 -20.84
CA HIS A 146 -12.72 26.99 -19.76
C HIS A 146 -13.77 26.20 -18.96
N MET A 147 -14.44 25.23 -19.59
CA MET A 147 -15.40 24.37 -18.90
C MET A 147 -14.73 23.30 -18.05
N VAL A 148 -13.51 22.91 -18.40
CA VAL A 148 -12.67 21.97 -17.64
C VAL A 148 -12.19 22.60 -16.32
N GLU A 149 -11.94 23.90 -16.25
CA GLU A 149 -11.56 24.60 -15.01
C GLU A 149 -12.73 24.78 -14.06
N SER A 150 -13.92 25.12 -14.57
CA SER A 150 -15.15 25.21 -13.77
C SER A 150 -15.60 23.84 -13.23
N LEU A 151 -15.45 22.78 -14.03
CA LEU A 151 -15.66 21.39 -13.61
C LEU A 151 -14.60 20.91 -12.60
N ARG A 152 -13.38 21.46 -12.63
CA ARG A 152 -12.35 21.15 -11.64
C ARG A 152 -12.72 21.63 -10.24
N THR A 153 -13.31 22.81 -10.10
CA THR A 153 -13.76 23.38 -8.82
C THR A 153 -14.98 22.63 -8.27
N THR A 154 -15.94 22.33 -9.13
CA THR A 154 -17.13 21.52 -8.78
C THR A 154 -16.76 20.05 -8.53
N LYS A 155 -15.80 19.51 -9.31
CA LYS A 155 -15.25 18.15 -9.13
C LYS A 155 -14.54 17.97 -7.79
N ASN A 156 -13.89 19.01 -7.27
CA ASN A 156 -13.24 18.94 -5.96
C ASN A 156 -14.26 18.89 -4.82
N GLY A 157 -15.40 19.56 -4.93
CA GLY A 157 -16.51 19.46 -3.97
C GLY A 157 -17.23 18.11 -3.99
N ILE A 158 -17.43 17.53 -5.16
CA ILE A 158 -18.06 16.20 -5.33
C ILE A 158 -17.03 15.09 -5.03
N LYS A 159 -15.74 15.29 -5.31
CA LYS A 159 -14.66 14.36 -4.94
C LYS A 159 -14.55 14.16 -3.43
N GLN A 160 -14.81 15.16 -2.61
CA GLN A 160 -14.71 15.05 -1.15
C GLN A 160 -15.74 14.09 -0.55
N LEU A 161 -16.84 13.79 -1.26
CA LEU A 161 -17.92 12.95 -0.73
C LEU A 161 -17.80 11.47 -1.09
N PHE A 162 -17.02 11.06 -2.13
CA PHE A 162 -17.11 9.69 -2.66
C PHE A 162 -15.81 9.07 -3.24
N VAL A 163 -14.63 9.68 -3.09
CA VAL A 163 -13.40 9.11 -3.70
C VAL A 163 -12.74 8.12 -2.75
N PRO A 164 -12.60 6.84 -3.16
CA PRO A 164 -11.79 5.88 -2.41
C PRO A 164 -10.38 6.43 -2.17
N GLY A 165 -9.87 6.25 -0.94
CA GLY A 165 -8.51 6.69 -0.62
C GLY A 165 -8.36 8.14 -0.16
N MET A 166 -9.43 8.95 -0.10
CA MET A 166 -9.37 10.36 0.31
C MET A 166 -8.66 10.59 1.66
N PHE A 167 -8.78 9.68 2.59
CA PHE A 167 -8.05 9.76 3.86
C PHE A 167 -6.53 9.84 3.61
N PHE A 168 -5.98 8.98 2.77
CA PHE A 168 -4.56 8.94 2.46
C PHE A 168 -4.12 10.16 1.62
N GLU A 169 -4.96 10.55 0.64
CA GLU A 169 -4.72 11.74 -0.19
C GLU A 169 -4.71 13.02 0.66
N ASN A 170 -5.59 13.15 1.62
CA ASN A 170 -5.62 14.28 2.55
C ASN A 170 -4.41 14.32 3.48
N LEU A 171 -3.80 13.19 3.78
CA LEU A 171 -2.51 13.12 4.47
C LEU A 171 -1.32 13.46 3.55
N GLY A 172 -1.52 13.63 2.25
CA GLY A 172 -0.45 13.88 1.28
C GLY A 172 0.18 12.61 0.70
N VAL A 173 -0.39 11.43 0.97
CA VAL A 173 0.05 10.14 0.42
C VAL A 173 -0.80 9.81 -0.80
N THR A 174 -0.18 9.67 -1.97
CA THR A 174 -0.92 9.30 -3.19
C THR A 174 -1.50 7.89 -3.07
N TYR A 175 -2.79 7.77 -3.34
CA TYR A 175 -3.49 6.49 -3.26
C TYR A 175 -3.67 5.85 -4.64
N LEU A 176 -3.19 4.62 -4.80
CA LEU A 176 -3.40 3.77 -5.97
C LEU A 176 -4.17 2.51 -5.57
N GLY A 177 -5.31 2.28 -6.17
CA GLY A 177 -6.12 1.10 -5.90
C GLY A 177 -7.61 1.38 -5.73
N PRO A 178 -8.35 0.39 -5.23
CA PRO A 178 -7.90 -0.95 -4.86
C PRO A 178 -7.55 -1.83 -6.08
N VAL A 179 -6.56 -2.70 -5.92
CA VAL A 179 -6.06 -3.61 -6.95
C VAL A 179 -6.20 -5.06 -6.49
N ASP A 180 -6.59 -5.96 -7.39
CA ASP A 180 -6.60 -7.40 -7.10
C ASP A 180 -5.17 -7.91 -6.91
N GLY A 181 -4.85 -8.38 -5.70
CA GLY A 181 -3.54 -8.90 -5.32
C GLY A 181 -3.21 -10.28 -5.89
N HIS A 182 -4.17 -10.93 -6.55
CA HIS A 182 -3.95 -12.20 -7.23
C HIS A 182 -3.75 -12.04 -8.74
N ASP A 183 -3.91 -10.82 -9.27
CA ASP A 183 -3.56 -10.46 -10.66
C ASP A 183 -2.15 -9.87 -10.72
N ILE A 184 -1.15 -10.75 -10.97
CA ILE A 184 0.27 -10.36 -11.02
C ILE A 184 0.54 -9.31 -12.10
N LYS A 185 -0.13 -9.42 -13.28
CA LYS A 185 0.09 -8.46 -14.38
C LYS A 185 -0.40 -7.06 -14.01
N LYS A 186 -1.52 -6.98 -13.31
CA LYS A 186 -2.09 -5.72 -12.83
C LYS A 186 -1.23 -5.11 -11.73
N LEU A 187 -0.76 -5.94 -10.79
CA LEU A 187 0.18 -5.51 -9.74
C LEU A 187 1.47 -4.94 -10.31
N MET A 188 2.08 -5.59 -11.30
CA MET A 188 3.30 -5.10 -11.95
C MET A 188 3.10 -3.70 -12.53
N ARG A 189 2.00 -3.45 -13.24
CA ARG A 189 1.69 -2.12 -13.82
C ARG A 189 1.55 -1.04 -12.75
N VAL A 190 0.82 -1.35 -11.67
CA VAL A 190 0.60 -0.39 -10.57
C VAL A 190 1.90 -0.11 -9.81
N PHE A 191 2.74 -1.10 -9.59
CA PHE A 191 4.06 -0.87 -8.97
C PHE A 191 5.00 -0.07 -9.86
N GLU A 192 4.97 -0.26 -11.17
CA GLU A 192 5.72 0.59 -12.12
C GLU A 192 5.26 2.05 -12.06
N GLU A 193 3.94 2.28 -11.99
CA GLU A 193 3.38 3.62 -11.81
C GLU A 193 3.80 4.22 -10.46
N ALA A 194 3.63 3.47 -9.37
CA ALA A 194 4.02 3.90 -8.03
C ALA A 194 5.50 4.30 -7.94
N ARG A 195 6.39 3.57 -8.61
CA ARG A 195 7.83 3.84 -8.62
C ARG A 195 8.21 5.16 -9.29
N ARG A 196 7.41 5.63 -10.24
CA ARG A 196 7.69 6.87 -10.99
C ARG A 196 7.28 8.14 -10.23
N LEU A 197 6.47 8.02 -9.19
CA LEU A 197 5.95 9.17 -8.46
C LEU A 197 6.99 9.68 -7.44
N PRO A 198 7.35 10.97 -7.45
CA PRO A 198 8.34 11.56 -6.53
C PRO A 198 7.70 11.93 -5.19
N ARG A 199 7.02 11.00 -4.56
CA ARG A 199 6.32 11.18 -3.27
C ARG A 199 5.97 9.85 -2.64
N ALA A 200 5.44 9.88 -1.42
CA ALA A 200 4.88 8.68 -0.79
C ALA A 200 3.64 8.22 -1.53
N VAL A 201 3.56 6.91 -1.78
CA VAL A 201 2.47 6.26 -2.52
C VAL A 201 1.96 5.08 -1.73
N LEU A 202 0.65 5.00 -1.50
CA LEU A 202 0.01 3.83 -0.92
C LEU A 202 -0.67 3.02 -2.04
N VAL A 203 -0.20 1.81 -2.23
CA VAL A 203 -0.81 0.83 -3.14
C VAL A 203 -1.72 -0.08 -2.32
N HIS A 204 -3.03 0.06 -2.50
CA HIS A 204 -4.03 -0.76 -1.80
C HIS A 204 -4.29 -2.04 -2.58
N VAL A 205 -3.88 -3.16 -2.03
CA VAL A 205 -3.94 -4.49 -2.63
C VAL A 205 -4.95 -5.34 -1.86
N ILE A 206 -5.99 -5.82 -2.55
CA ILE A 206 -6.98 -6.72 -1.97
C ILE A 206 -6.53 -8.15 -2.20
N THR A 207 -6.46 -8.92 -1.12
CA THR A 207 -6.12 -10.33 -1.16
C THR A 207 -7.17 -11.17 -0.43
N GLU A 208 -7.20 -12.45 -0.74
CA GLU A 208 -8.01 -13.45 -0.07
C GLU A 208 -7.07 -14.39 0.72
N LYS A 209 -7.25 -14.44 2.03
CA LYS A 209 -6.45 -15.29 2.91
C LYS A 209 -6.75 -16.76 2.62
N GLY A 210 -5.72 -17.55 2.33
CA GLY A 210 -5.87 -18.98 2.01
C GLY A 210 -6.43 -19.25 0.61
N LYS A 211 -6.34 -18.31 -0.34
CA LYS A 211 -6.81 -18.53 -1.72
C LYS A 211 -6.14 -19.76 -2.35
N GLY A 212 -6.98 -20.67 -2.82
CA GLY A 212 -6.54 -21.93 -3.41
C GLY A 212 -6.53 -23.13 -2.46
N TYR A 213 -6.96 -22.93 -1.20
CA TYR A 213 -7.10 -23.98 -0.17
C TYR A 213 -8.52 -24.04 0.35
#